data_61657428b9f572b544f108bc789f5c54
#
_entry.id   61657428b9f572b544f108bc789f5c54
#
_cell.length_a   1.000
_cell.length_b   1.000
_cell.length_c   1.000
_cell.angle_alpha   90.00
_cell.angle_beta   90.00
_cell.angle_gamma   90.00
#
_symmetry.space_group_name_H-M   'P 1'
#
loop_
_entity.id
_entity.type
_entity.pdbx_description
1 polymer ?
#
loop_
_entity_poly.entity_id
_entity_poly.type
_entity_poly.pdbx_seq_one_letter_code
_entity_poly.pdbx_strand_id
1 'polypeptide(L)'
;MIEDYKYYLHERYDFDKGTWLSIGLAVWVIGGILGFIYEIIFYWANSSFMTLYWRGGTFGPWLDSYCIASLILFIILYRLRRQPWFVVLISAALCSAVQLLVGLGMYYGLNGVRAWNCNLEILNFGNIGGFICVRTFVEFAVLGLLVIYVIAPLMFRMACSISRNTFVTIWMIIGLVCVADIVYNDIICFLVPGLVNASEIYTGIGFKYMNY
;
A
#
# COMPACT_ATOMS: atom_id res chain seq x y z
N MET A 1 -7.98 -14.07 -22.48
CA MET A 1 -6.97 -13.63 -21.48
C MET A 1 -5.79 -12.87 -22.11
N ILE A 2 -5.09 -13.45 -23.11
CA ILE A 2 -3.95 -12.77 -23.77
C ILE A 2 -4.41 -11.56 -24.60
N GLU A 3 -5.54 -11.64 -25.28
CA GLU A 3 -6.13 -10.56 -26.06
C GLU A 3 -6.59 -9.40 -25.14
N ASP A 4 -7.24 -9.70 -24.03
CA ASP A 4 -7.67 -8.71 -23.05
C ASP A 4 -6.48 -7.94 -22.47
N TYR A 5 -5.35 -8.64 -22.25
CA TYR A 5 -4.12 -8.02 -21.74
C TYR A 5 -3.43 -7.13 -22.78
N LYS A 6 -3.42 -7.56 -24.07
CA LYS A 6 -2.94 -6.70 -25.17
C LYS A 6 -3.81 -5.45 -25.30
N TYR A 7 -5.13 -5.60 -25.17
CA TYR A 7 -6.06 -4.48 -25.16
C TYR A 7 -5.73 -3.51 -24.02
N TYR A 8 -5.59 -4.00 -22.79
CA TYR A 8 -5.20 -3.19 -21.64
C TYR A 8 -3.92 -2.38 -21.88
N LEU A 9 -2.92 -2.98 -22.50
CA LEU A 9 -1.64 -2.30 -22.73
C LEU A 9 -1.72 -1.20 -23.79
N HIS A 10 -2.52 -1.40 -24.85
CA HIS A 10 -2.46 -0.56 -26.04
C HIS A 10 -3.66 0.36 -26.24
N GLU A 11 -4.83 -0.03 -25.75
CA GLU A 11 -6.05 0.72 -25.95
C GLU A 11 -6.38 1.64 -24.76
N ARG A 12 -7.24 2.63 -25.01
CA ARG A 12 -7.81 3.49 -23.97
C ARG A 12 -9.20 2.96 -23.61
N TYR A 13 -9.45 2.86 -22.32
CA TYR A 13 -10.79 2.56 -21.82
C TYR A 13 -11.57 3.85 -21.65
N ASP A 14 -12.77 3.86 -22.18
CA ASP A 14 -13.72 4.98 -22.04
C ASP A 14 -14.71 4.67 -20.92
N PHE A 15 -14.21 4.69 -19.68
CA PHE A 15 -15.05 4.54 -18.50
C PHE A 15 -15.54 5.91 -18.00
N ASP A 16 -16.73 5.92 -17.44
CA ASP A 16 -17.25 7.08 -16.73
C ASP A 16 -16.46 7.35 -15.45
N LYS A 17 -16.65 8.56 -14.88
CA LYS A 17 -15.92 9.00 -13.67
C LYS A 17 -16.14 8.07 -12.48
N GLY A 18 -17.35 7.53 -12.30
CA GLY A 18 -17.66 6.61 -11.20
C GLY A 18 -16.88 5.30 -11.30
N THR A 19 -16.79 4.74 -12.50
CA THR A 19 -15.99 3.52 -12.77
C THR A 19 -14.49 3.77 -12.56
N TRP A 20 -13.95 4.89 -13.03
CA TRP A 20 -12.55 5.26 -12.79
C TRP A 20 -12.24 5.44 -11.30
N LEU A 21 -13.12 6.12 -10.55
CA LEU A 21 -12.98 6.27 -9.11
C LEU A 21 -12.97 4.91 -8.41
N SER A 22 -13.89 4.02 -8.80
CA SER A 22 -14.00 2.68 -8.21
C SER A 22 -12.77 1.80 -8.52
N ILE A 23 -12.21 1.91 -9.72
CA ILE A 23 -10.92 1.27 -10.05
C ILE A 23 -9.80 1.81 -9.16
N GLY A 24 -9.73 3.11 -8.98
CA GLY A 24 -8.76 3.75 -8.09
C GLY A 24 -8.89 3.27 -6.64
N LEU A 25 -10.12 3.20 -6.11
CA LEU A 25 -10.40 2.65 -4.77
C LEU A 25 -10.01 1.17 -4.67
N ALA A 26 -10.30 0.38 -5.70
CA ALA A 26 -9.91 -1.02 -5.73
C ALA A 26 -8.39 -1.19 -5.69
N VAL A 27 -7.65 -0.44 -6.49
CA VAL A 27 -6.18 -0.43 -6.49
C VAL A 27 -5.65 -0.02 -5.13
N TRP A 28 -6.23 1.02 -4.53
CA TRP A 28 -5.87 1.55 -3.22
C TRP A 28 -6.04 0.48 -2.12
N VAL A 29 -7.21 -0.16 -2.02
CA VAL A 29 -7.49 -1.20 -1.01
C VAL A 29 -6.64 -2.45 -1.24
N ILE A 30 -6.59 -2.96 -2.47
CA ILE A 30 -5.83 -4.19 -2.79
C ILE A 30 -4.33 -3.97 -2.56
N GLY A 31 -3.82 -2.79 -2.92
CA GLY A 31 -2.43 -2.42 -2.64
C GLY A 31 -2.12 -2.42 -1.14
N GLY A 32 -3.01 -1.89 -0.32
CA GLY A 32 -2.89 -1.91 1.14
C GLY A 32 -2.90 -3.33 1.72
N ILE A 33 -3.77 -4.21 1.21
CA ILE A 33 -3.82 -5.62 1.62
C ILE A 33 -2.54 -6.35 1.24
N LEU A 34 -2.03 -6.13 0.03
CA LEU A 34 -0.75 -6.76 -0.40
C LEU A 34 0.42 -6.26 0.43
N GLY A 35 0.47 -4.97 0.76
CA GLY A 35 1.46 -4.41 1.68
C GLY A 35 1.38 -5.03 3.07
N PHE A 36 0.17 -5.19 3.61
CA PHE A 36 -0.05 -5.85 4.88
C PHE A 36 0.46 -7.30 4.90
N ILE A 37 0.12 -8.08 3.88
CA ILE A 37 0.59 -9.47 3.73
C ILE A 37 2.11 -9.52 3.63
N TYR A 38 2.69 -8.64 2.79
CA TYR A 38 4.14 -8.54 2.62
C TYR A 38 4.83 -8.25 3.97
N GLU A 39 4.38 -7.23 4.70
CA GLU A 39 5.01 -6.86 5.95
C GLU A 39 4.90 -7.94 7.04
N ILE A 40 3.75 -8.62 7.15
CA ILE A 40 3.63 -9.74 8.08
C ILE A 40 4.65 -10.83 7.76
N ILE A 41 4.76 -11.22 6.49
CA ILE A 41 5.71 -12.27 6.06
C ILE A 41 7.15 -11.79 6.28
N PHE A 42 7.46 -10.55 5.92
CA PHE A 42 8.79 -9.98 6.06
C PHE A 42 9.24 -9.93 7.54
N TYR A 43 8.40 -9.39 8.43
CA TYR A 43 8.77 -9.28 9.85
C TYR A 43 8.76 -10.62 10.57
N TRP A 44 7.95 -11.56 10.12
CA TRP A 44 8.07 -12.94 10.58
C TRP A 44 9.43 -13.55 10.19
N ALA A 45 9.87 -13.38 8.96
CA ALA A 45 11.21 -13.78 8.53
C ALA A 45 12.32 -13.01 9.27
N ASN A 46 12.13 -11.69 9.48
CA ASN A 46 13.06 -10.85 10.25
C ASN A 46 13.26 -11.33 11.69
N SER A 47 12.24 -11.94 12.31
CA SER A 47 12.31 -12.55 13.63
C SER A 47 12.85 -13.99 13.61
N SER A 48 13.49 -14.43 12.51
CA SER A 48 13.91 -15.82 12.28
C SER A 48 12.75 -16.83 12.43
N PHE A 49 11.56 -16.42 11.98
CA PHE A 49 10.31 -17.21 12.05
C PHE A 49 9.81 -17.54 13.47
N MET A 50 10.32 -16.83 14.48
CA MET A 50 9.96 -17.08 15.89
C MET A 50 8.73 -16.30 16.34
N THR A 51 8.50 -15.10 15.81
CA THR A 51 7.40 -14.22 16.24
C THR A 51 6.66 -13.65 15.04
N LEU A 52 5.35 -13.86 15.01
CA LEU A 52 4.46 -13.21 14.07
C LEU A 52 4.09 -11.83 14.62
N TYR A 53 4.53 -10.77 13.95
CA TYR A 53 4.19 -9.41 14.30
C TYR A 53 2.96 -8.95 13.51
N TRP A 54 1.98 -8.37 14.23
CA TRP A 54 0.89 -7.67 13.56
C TRP A 54 1.40 -6.34 13.02
N ARG A 55 0.92 -5.95 11.85
CA ARG A 55 1.35 -4.73 11.19
C ARG A 55 0.16 -3.82 10.93
N GLY A 56 0.43 -2.50 10.89
CA GLY A 56 -0.60 -1.48 10.72
C GLY A 56 -1.39 -1.16 11.98
N GLY A 57 -1.95 0.03 12.02
CA GLY A 57 -2.75 0.57 13.12
C GLY A 57 -4.24 0.42 12.91
N THR A 58 -4.70 -0.20 11.83
CA THR A 58 -6.10 -0.30 11.39
C THR A 58 -6.76 -1.62 11.80
N PHE A 59 -8.10 -1.65 11.82
CA PHE A 59 -8.85 -2.89 12.10
C PHE A 59 -8.78 -3.87 10.93
N GLY A 60 -8.78 -3.35 9.71
CA GLY A 60 -8.69 -4.17 8.52
C GLY A 60 -7.26 -4.58 8.17
N PRO A 61 -7.09 -5.61 7.30
CA PRO A 61 -5.79 -6.08 6.85
C PRO A 61 -5.24 -5.20 5.72
N TRP A 62 -5.13 -3.91 5.96
CA TRP A 62 -4.56 -2.94 5.01
C TRP A 62 -3.59 -1.99 5.70
N LEU A 63 -2.55 -1.62 4.99
CA LEU A 63 -1.59 -0.60 5.39
C LEU A 63 -1.82 0.68 4.60
N ASP A 64 -2.10 1.77 5.29
CA ASP A 64 -2.35 3.11 4.76
C ASP A 64 -1.26 3.58 3.80
N SER A 65 0.00 3.40 4.16
CA SER A 65 1.16 3.76 3.34
C SER A 65 1.18 3.04 1.98
N TYR A 66 0.85 1.74 1.95
CA TYR A 66 0.75 0.97 0.71
C TYR A 66 -0.53 1.28 -0.07
N CYS A 67 -1.63 1.59 0.63
CA CYS A 67 -2.84 2.10 0.00
C CYS A 67 -2.52 3.36 -0.81
N ILE A 68 -1.89 4.35 -0.17
CA ILE A 68 -1.55 5.64 -0.79
C ILE A 68 -0.51 5.43 -1.91
N ALA A 69 0.55 4.65 -1.65
CA ALA A 69 1.57 4.36 -2.65
C ALA A 69 0.97 3.71 -3.90
N SER A 70 0.10 2.70 -3.74
CA SER A 70 -0.52 2.01 -4.86
C SER A 70 -1.41 2.92 -5.71
N LEU A 71 -2.18 3.80 -5.07
CA LEU A 71 -3.02 4.77 -5.78
C LEU A 71 -2.17 5.79 -6.57
N ILE A 72 -1.14 6.34 -5.94
CA ILE A 72 -0.21 7.28 -6.59
C ILE A 72 0.49 6.60 -7.78
N LEU A 73 1.01 5.38 -7.58
CA LEU A 73 1.65 4.61 -8.64
C LEU A 73 0.67 4.33 -9.79
N PHE A 74 -0.58 3.96 -9.49
CA PHE A 74 -1.59 3.77 -10.52
C PHE A 74 -1.83 5.04 -11.34
N ILE A 75 -2.05 6.18 -10.69
CA ILE A 75 -2.33 7.46 -11.36
C ILE A 75 -1.17 7.87 -12.27
N ILE A 76 0.07 7.77 -11.77
CA ILE A 76 1.26 8.23 -12.49
C ILE A 76 1.65 7.22 -13.58
N LEU A 77 1.72 5.94 -13.25
CA LEU A 77 2.32 4.92 -14.09
C LEU A 77 1.35 4.28 -15.08
N TYR A 78 0.03 4.44 -14.90
CA TYR A 78 -0.94 3.90 -15.85
C TYR A 78 -0.68 4.37 -17.29
N ARG A 79 -0.22 5.61 -17.47
CA ARG A 79 0.16 6.14 -18.79
C ARG A 79 1.43 5.50 -19.36
N LEU A 80 2.31 5.01 -18.50
CA LEU A 80 3.60 4.38 -18.84
C LEU A 80 3.52 2.85 -18.93
N ARG A 81 2.32 2.26 -18.83
CA ARG A 81 2.12 0.80 -18.80
C ARG A 81 2.67 0.03 -20.00
N ARG A 82 2.99 0.72 -21.10
CA ARG A 82 3.66 0.11 -22.27
C ARG A 82 5.17 -0.11 -22.08
N GLN A 83 5.74 0.51 -21.06
CA GLN A 83 7.18 0.58 -20.85
C GLN A 83 7.56 0.06 -19.46
N PRO A 84 7.69 -1.27 -19.29
CA PRO A 84 7.87 -1.89 -17.98
C PRO A 84 9.10 -1.37 -17.22
N TRP A 85 10.19 -1.05 -17.92
CA TRP A 85 11.39 -0.50 -17.30
C TRP A 85 11.15 0.85 -16.63
N PHE A 86 10.34 1.72 -17.25
CA PHE A 86 9.96 3.00 -16.63
C PHE A 86 9.05 2.78 -15.42
N VAL A 87 8.15 1.79 -15.48
CA VAL A 87 7.32 1.42 -14.33
C VAL A 87 8.20 1.00 -13.15
N VAL A 88 9.17 0.11 -13.35
CA VAL A 88 10.14 -0.33 -12.34
C VAL A 88 10.93 0.84 -11.76
N LEU A 89 11.59 1.62 -12.62
CA LEU A 89 12.48 2.70 -12.17
C LEU A 89 11.75 3.81 -11.46
N ILE A 90 10.60 4.25 -12.01
CA ILE A 90 9.85 5.36 -11.43
C ILE A 90 9.17 4.94 -10.13
N SER A 91 8.58 3.74 -10.04
CA SER A 91 7.97 3.28 -8.80
C SER A 91 9.01 3.17 -7.69
N ALA A 92 10.16 2.56 -7.95
CA ALA A 92 11.24 2.45 -7.00
C ALA A 92 11.77 3.81 -6.54
N ALA A 93 12.09 4.70 -7.48
CA ALA A 93 12.65 6.02 -7.17
C ALA A 93 11.64 6.90 -6.44
N LEU A 94 10.40 6.98 -6.94
CA LEU A 94 9.36 7.84 -6.37
C LEU A 94 9.00 7.42 -4.94
N CYS A 95 8.68 6.14 -4.72
CA CYS A 95 8.28 5.67 -3.40
C CYS A 95 9.44 5.71 -2.41
N SER A 96 10.67 5.39 -2.82
CA SER A 96 11.85 5.52 -1.95
C SER A 96 12.11 6.98 -1.58
N ALA A 97 11.95 7.92 -2.52
CA ALA A 97 12.08 9.34 -2.21
C ALA A 97 11.01 9.82 -1.22
N VAL A 98 9.75 9.42 -1.42
CA VAL A 98 8.66 9.74 -0.49
C VAL A 98 8.93 9.12 0.89
N GLN A 99 9.33 7.85 0.94
CA GLN A 99 9.67 7.17 2.20
C GLN A 99 10.80 7.88 2.93
N LEU A 100 11.85 8.29 2.22
CA LEU A 100 12.95 9.05 2.81
C LEU A 100 12.46 10.39 3.38
N LEU A 101 11.69 11.15 2.61
CA LEU A 101 11.16 12.45 3.03
C LEU A 101 10.23 12.34 4.24
N VAL A 102 9.32 11.37 4.23
CA VAL A 102 8.42 11.10 5.37
C VAL A 102 9.21 10.66 6.59
N GLY A 103 10.16 9.73 6.43
CA GLY A 103 11.01 9.27 7.52
C GLY A 103 11.85 10.37 8.16
N LEU A 104 12.45 11.24 7.35
CA LEU A 104 13.17 12.42 7.83
C LEU A 104 12.23 13.41 8.51
N GLY A 105 11.07 13.68 7.92
CA GLY A 105 10.06 14.57 8.49
C GLY A 105 9.57 14.11 9.86
N MET A 106 9.28 12.82 10.02
CA MET A 106 8.89 12.24 11.31
C MET A 106 10.03 12.32 12.32
N TYR A 107 11.23 11.93 11.93
CA TYR A 107 12.40 11.92 12.83
C TYR A 107 12.74 13.32 13.37
N TYR A 108 12.82 14.32 12.50
CA TYR A 108 13.13 15.68 12.92
C TYR A 108 11.93 16.45 13.46
N GLY A 109 10.72 16.18 12.96
CA GLY A 109 9.49 16.86 13.39
C GLY A 109 8.88 16.31 14.67
N LEU A 110 9.10 15.04 14.99
CA LEU A 110 8.53 14.35 16.16
C LEU A 110 9.59 13.85 17.14
N ASN A 111 10.67 14.62 17.33
CA ASN A 111 11.71 14.35 18.33
C ASN A 111 12.32 12.94 18.29
N GLY A 112 12.64 12.45 17.10
CA GLY A 112 13.32 11.17 16.91
C GLY A 112 12.41 9.96 16.71
N VAL A 113 11.09 10.16 16.55
CA VAL A 113 10.14 9.08 16.29
C VAL A 113 10.43 8.46 14.91
N ARG A 114 10.44 7.13 14.87
CA ARG A 114 10.59 6.33 13.65
C ARG A 114 9.41 5.40 13.48
N ALA A 115 8.75 5.45 12.33
CA ALA A 115 7.70 4.48 11.98
C ALA A 115 8.29 3.15 11.45
N TRP A 116 9.54 3.18 10.99
CA TRP A 116 10.34 2.02 10.54
C TRP A 116 11.83 2.30 10.78
N ASN A 117 12.64 1.25 10.83
CA ASN A 117 14.07 1.38 11.03
C ASN A 117 14.85 0.29 10.28
N CYS A 118 15.25 0.59 9.05
CA CYS A 118 16.04 -0.35 8.23
C CYS A 118 17.35 -0.81 8.89
N ASN A 119 17.89 -0.10 9.90
CA ASN A 119 19.08 -0.54 10.61
C ASN A 119 18.86 -1.83 11.41
N LEU A 120 17.62 -2.10 11.84
CA LEU A 120 17.25 -3.25 12.67
C LEU A 120 16.65 -4.40 11.86
N GLU A 121 16.56 -4.24 10.54
CA GLU A 121 15.91 -5.19 9.66
C GLU A 121 16.93 -6.01 8.86
N ILE A 122 16.53 -7.21 8.45
CA ILE A 122 17.32 -8.03 7.50
C ILE A 122 17.39 -7.36 6.13
N LEU A 123 18.39 -7.73 5.33
CA LEU A 123 18.59 -7.21 3.96
C LEU A 123 18.72 -5.67 3.92
N ASN A 124 19.39 -5.10 4.91
CA ASN A 124 19.53 -3.66 5.09
C ASN A 124 20.72 -3.03 4.35
N PHE A 125 21.31 -3.69 3.38
CA PHE A 125 22.44 -3.16 2.63
C PHE A 125 22.05 -1.92 1.81
N GLY A 126 23.01 -1.00 1.62
CA GLY A 126 22.76 0.30 0.99
C GLY A 126 21.86 1.22 1.82
N ASN A 127 21.86 1.03 3.14
CA ASN A 127 21.04 1.77 4.08
C ASN A 127 21.45 3.25 4.18
N ILE A 128 20.46 4.14 4.10
CA ILE A 128 20.64 5.58 4.30
C ILE A 128 19.92 5.99 5.58
N GLY A 129 20.68 6.09 6.67
CA GLY A 129 20.22 6.61 7.96
C GLY A 129 19.11 5.80 8.64
N GLY A 130 18.83 4.58 8.21
CA GLY A 130 17.71 3.77 8.69
C GLY A 130 16.37 4.06 8.00
N PHE A 131 16.33 5.00 7.06
CA PHE A 131 15.08 5.42 6.41
C PHE A 131 14.77 4.64 5.14
N ILE A 132 15.79 4.36 4.32
CA ILE A 132 15.67 3.57 3.08
C ILE A 132 16.89 2.64 2.93
N CYS A 133 16.70 1.55 2.19
CA CYS A 133 17.75 0.63 1.82
C CYS A 133 17.45 -0.01 0.44
N VAL A 134 18.37 -0.79 -0.11
CA VAL A 134 18.15 -1.44 -1.43
C VAL A 134 16.93 -2.35 -1.42
N ARG A 135 16.63 -3.02 -0.31
CA ARG A 135 15.42 -3.83 -0.16
C ARG A 135 14.16 -3.01 -0.42
N THR A 136 14.01 -1.85 0.23
CA THR A 136 12.82 -0.99 0.05
C THR A 136 12.70 -0.48 -1.38
N PHE A 137 13.81 -0.21 -2.04
CA PHE A 137 13.82 0.15 -3.46
C PHE A 137 13.28 -0.98 -4.35
N VAL A 138 13.70 -2.22 -4.12
CA VAL A 138 13.21 -3.40 -4.84
C VAL A 138 11.72 -3.66 -4.53
N GLU A 139 11.33 -3.51 -3.28
CA GLU A 139 9.95 -3.64 -2.82
C GLU A 139 9.00 -2.72 -3.58
N PHE A 140 9.35 -1.44 -3.70
CA PHE A 140 8.54 -0.49 -4.46
C PHE A 140 8.56 -0.73 -5.97
N ALA A 141 9.66 -1.25 -6.51
CA ALA A 141 9.71 -1.71 -7.90
C ALA A 141 8.68 -2.83 -8.15
N VAL A 142 8.64 -3.82 -7.26
CA VAL A 142 7.70 -4.94 -7.32
C VAL A 142 6.27 -4.45 -7.12
N LEU A 143 6.01 -3.55 -6.17
CA LEU A 143 4.70 -2.95 -5.97
C LEU A 143 4.19 -2.26 -7.24
N GLY A 144 5.03 -1.48 -7.90
CA GLY A 144 4.68 -0.83 -9.17
C GLY A 144 4.31 -1.82 -10.26
N LEU A 145 5.07 -2.91 -10.39
CA LEU A 145 4.74 -4.00 -11.32
C LEU A 145 3.41 -4.66 -10.99
N LEU A 146 3.16 -4.98 -9.72
CA LEU A 146 1.90 -5.59 -9.27
C LEU A 146 0.71 -4.64 -9.53
N VAL A 147 0.84 -3.37 -9.21
CA VAL A 147 -0.22 -2.38 -9.44
C VAL A 147 -0.57 -2.27 -10.92
N ILE A 148 0.44 -2.13 -11.79
CA ILE A 148 0.20 -1.83 -13.21
C ILE A 148 -0.09 -3.09 -14.03
N TYR A 149 0.53 -4.23 -13.73
CA TYR A 149 0.42 -5.41 -14.59
C TYR A 149 -0.42 -6.54 -14.01
N VAL A 150 -0.85 -6.43 -12.75
CA VAL A 150 -1.71 -7.43 -12.11
C VAL A 150 -3.02 -6.81 -11.64
N ILE A 151 -2.95 -5.84 -10.71
CA ILE A 151 -4.16 -5.29 -10.07
C ILE A 151 -4.99 -4.50 -11.08
N ALA A 152 -4.38 -3.53 -11.76
CA ALA A 152 -5.12 -2.68 -12.69
C ALA A 152 -5.81 -3.49 -13.81
N PRO A 153 -5.14 -4.36 -14.59
CA PRO A 153 -5.81 -5.12 -15.63
C PRO A 153 -6.92 -6.04 -15.08
N LEU A 154 -6.75 -6.59 -13.87
CA LEU A 154 -7.79 -7.37 -13.22
C LEU A 154 -9.04 -6.51 -12.94
N MET A 155 -8.85 -5.30 -12.42
CA MET A 155 -9.95 -4.37 -12.14
C MET A 155 -10.63 -3.88 -13.41
N PHE A 156 -9.87 -3.60 -14.47
CA PHE A 156 -10.43 -3.24 -15.78
C PHE A 156 -11.29 -4.39 -16.36
N ARG A 157 -10.79 -5.61 -16.26
CA ARG A 157 -11.53 -6.80 -16.69
C ARG A 157 -12.83 -6.97 -15.89
N MET A 158 -12.77 -6.83 -14.56
CA MET A 158 -13.95 -6.88 -13.71
C MET A 158 -14.97 -5.80 -14.09
N ALA A 159 -14.52 -4.55 -14.30
CA ALA A 159 -15.37 -3.44 -14.70
C ALA A 159 -16.07 -3.67 -16.04
N CYS A 160 -15.43 -4.42 -16.96
CA CYS A 160 -16.04 -4.81 -18.24
C CYS A 160 -16.96 -6.05 -18.13
N SER A 161 -16.77 -6.89 -17.11
CA SER A 161 -17.46 -8.21 -17.02
C SER A 161 -18.73 -8.18 -16.19
N ILE A 162 -18.88 -7.24 -15.27
CA ILE A 162 -20.05 -7.11 -14.38
C ILE A 162 -20.78 -5.80 -14.63
N SER A 163 -22.03 -5.70 -14.16
CA SER A 163 -22.77 -4.45 -14.34
C SER A 163 -22.04 -3.28 -13.68
N ARG A 164 -22.04 -2.11 -14.34
CA ARG A 164 -21.42 -0.89 -13.82
C ARG A 164 -21.90 -0.57 -12.39
N ASN A 165 -23.19 -0.62 -12.15
CA ASN A 165 -23.75 -0.29 -10.85
C ASN A 165 -23.22 -1.24 -9.76
N THR A 166 -23.17 -2.54 -10.05
CA THR A 166 -22.61 -3.55 -9.13
C THR A 166 -21.15 -3.28 -8.85
N PHE A 167 -20.34 -3.04 -9.89
CA PHE A 167 -18.90 -2.75 -9.74
C PHE A 167 -18.66 -1.52 -8.87
N VAL A 168 -19.33 -0.41 -9.22
CA VAL A 168 -19.19 0.85 -8.50
C VAL A 168 -19.66 0.70 -7.05
N THR A 169 -20.81 0.09 -6.79
CA THR A 169 -21.34 -0.10 -5.44
C THR A 169 -20.39 -0.91 -4.56
N ILE A 170 -19.86 -2.04 -5.07
CA ILE A 170 -18.94 -2.89 -4.31
C ILE A 170 -17.70 -2.10 -3.89
N TRP A 171 -17.01 -1.47 -4.84
CA TRP A 171 -15.76 -0.79 -4.55
C TRP A 171 -15.93 0.52 -3.79
N MET A 172 -17.06 1.20 -3.93
CA MET A 172 -17.38 2.35 -3.09
C MET A 172 -17.62 1.94 -1.64
N ILE A 173 -18.36 0.85 -1.38
CA ILE A 173 -18.58 0.35 0.00
C ILE A 173 -17.25 -0.08 0.62
N ILE A 174 -16.47 -0.92 -0.07
CA ILE A 174 -15.18 -1.42 0.44
C ILE A 174 -14.22 -0.24 0.70
N GLY A 175 -14.14 0.69 -0.25
CA GLY A 175 -13.30 1.86 -0.11
C GLY A 175 -13.72 2.76 1.05
N LEU A 176 -15.02 3.00 1.24
CA LEU A 176 -15.53 3.78 2.38
C LEU A 176 -15.24 3.12 3.72
N VAL A 177 -15.37 1.80 3.82
CA VAL A 177 -15.02 1.06 5.05
C VAL A 177 -13.52 1.22 5.35
N CYS A 178 -12.66 1.06 4.34
CA CYS A 178 -11.22 1.23 4.51
C CYS A 178 -10.85 2.67 4.89
N VAL A 179 -11.44 3.69 4.24
CA VAL A 179 -11.23 5.11 4.61
C VAL A 179 -11.70 5.38 6.03
N ALA A 180 -12.88 4.90 6.41
CA ALA A 180 -13.42 5.12 7.75
C ALA A 180 -12.51 4.49 8.83
N ASP A 181 -11.98 3.30 8.57
CA ASP A 181 -11.05 2.61 9.46
C ASP A 181 -9.73 3.38 9.62
N ILE A 182 -9.12 3.82 8.53
CA ILE A 182 -7.88 4.63 8.56
C ILE A 182 -8.14 5.97 9.26
N VAL A 183 -9.22 6.67 8.92
CA VAL A 183 -9.55 7.96 9.55
C VAL A 183 -9.79 7.78 11.04
N TYR A 184 -10.49 6.73 11.46
CA TYR A 184 -10.71 6.46 12.88
C TYR A 184 -9.39 6.22 13.62
N ASN A 185 -8.57 5.30 13.15
CA ASN A 185 -7.36 4.88 13.88
C ASN A 185 -6.22 5.91 13.81
N ASP A 186 -5.96 6.48 12.63
CA ASP A 186 -4.79 7.35 12.43
C ASP A 186 -5.08 8.82 12.70
N ILE A 187 -6.35 9.26 12.60
CA ILE A 187 -6.70 10.67 12.79
C ILE A 187 -7.52 10.86 14.07
N ILE A 188 -8.66 10.17 14.20
CA ILE A 188 -9.58 10.41 15.32
C ILE A 188 -8.96 9.96 16.63
N CYS A 189 -8.37 8.76 16.71
CA CYS A 189 -7.72 8.29 17.92
C CYS A 189 -6.48 9.12 18.28
N PHE A 190 -5.79 9.70 17.31
CA PHE A 190 -4.69 10.62 17.57
C PHE A 190 -5.17 11.97 18.13
N LEU A 191 -6.28 12.51 17.62
CA LEU A 191 -6.81 13.83 18.04
C LEU A 191 -7.62 13.78 19.33
N VAL A 192 -8.22 12.63 19.66
CA VAL A 192 -9.11 12.47 20.84
C VAL A 192 -8.49 11.46 21.81
N PRO A 193 -7.77 11.93 22.84
CA PRO A 193 -7.16 11.05 23.84
C PRO A 193 -8.19 10.18 24.57
N GLY A 194 -7.87 8.90 24.77
CA GLY A 194 -8.72 7.93 25.47
C GLY A 194 -9.66 7.12 24.58
N LEU A 195 -9.66 7.35 23.26
CA LEU A 195 -10.26 6.41 22.33
C LEU A 195 -9.34 5.21 22.12
N VAL A 196 -9.94 4.01 22.11
CA VAL A 196 -9.23 2.76 21.92
C VAL A 196 -9.01 2.56 20.42
N ASN A 197 -7.76 2.44 19.98
CA ASN A 197 -7.40 2.16 18.61
C ASN A 197 -7.26 0.65 18.33
N ALA A 198 -7.15 0.28 17.07
CA ALA A 198 -7.02 -1.11 16.64
C ALA A 198 -5.77 -1.80 17.25
N SER A 199 -4.65 -1.08 17.39
CA SER A 199 -3.41 -1.66 17.92
C SER A 199 -3.53 -2.02 19.39
N GLU A 200 -4.27 -1.25 20.19
CA GLU A 200 -4.55 -1.55 21.60
C GLU A 200 -5.43 -2.80 21.72
N ILE A 201 -6.49 -2.90 20.90
CA ILE A 201 -7.37 -4.08 20.89
C ILE A 201 -6.60 -5.33 20.51
N TYR A 202 -5.83 -5.28 19.43
CA TYR A 202 -5.05 -6.43 18.97
C TYR A 202 -3.97 -6.84 19.98
N THR A 203 -3.31 -5.88 20.64
CA THR A 203 -2.38 -6.16 21.72
C THR A 203 -3.10 -6.81 22.89
N GLY A 204 -4.29 -6.34 23.26
CA GLY A 204 -5.11 -6.91 24.33
C GLY A 204 -5.52 -8.37 24.11
N ILE A 205 -5.68 -8.80 22.86
CA ILE A 205 -5.97 -10.19 22.50
C ILE A 205 -4.71 -11.02 22.17
N GLY A 206 -3.51 -10.46 22.39
CA GLY A 206 -2.25 -11.20 22.35
C GLY A 206 -1.42 -11.04 21.07
N PHE A 207 -1.80 -10.19 20.12
CA PHE A 207 -0.94 -9.87 18.98
C PHE A 207 0.25 -9.04 19.42
N LYS A 208 1.42 -9.32 18.86
CA LYS A 208 2.64 -8.56 19.12
C LYS A 208 2.84 -7.50 18.03
N TYR A 209 3.16 -6.29 18.46
CA TYR A 209 3.60 -5.21 17.58
C TYR A 209 5.11 -5.01 17.69
N MET A 210 5.74 -4.62 16.60
CA MET A 210 7.15 -4.26 16.59
C MET A 210 7.30 -2.78 17.00
N ASN A 211 8.02 -2.53 18.07
CA ASN A 211 8.37 -1.17 18.51
C ASN A 211 9.76 -0.82 17.96
N TYR A 212 9.91 0.38 17.38
CA TYR A 212 11.16 0.93 16.85
C TYR A 212 11.73 2.02 17.74
#